data_805542a7abe93be39423576f4bb26ff7
#
_entry.id   805542a7abe93be39423576f4bb26ff7
#
_cell.length_a   1.000
_cell.length_b   1.000
_cell.length_c   1.000
_cell.angle_alpha   90.00
_cell.angle_beta   90.00
_cell.angle_gamma   90.00
#
_symmetry.space_group_name_H-M   'P 1'
#
loop_
_entity.id
_entity.type
_entity.pdbx_description
1 polymer ?
#
loop_
_entity_poly.entity_id
_entity_poly.type
_entity_poly.pdbx_seq_one_letter_code
_entity_poly.pdbx_strand_id
1 'polypeptide(L)'
;KLLALKAEAQAPTLYVGSTNIDQALPGFRSANNIAIPNAQPLARLWVGNHSRIAAHFDYPRNLACCVMGQRRFTVFPPDQVENLYVGPWDLTPAGQPISLVDMHQPDLDQFPRFSQAWAQAQVAELNPGDAIYMPGMWWHQVESLSAINGLINYWWSETPTVFGAPMD
;
A
#
# COMPACT_ATOMS: atom_id res chain seq x y z
N LYS A 1 8.67 14.19 15.20
CA LYS A 1 8.04 13.16 16.06
C LYS A 1 8.47 11.76 15.63
N LEU A 2 8.34 11.37 14.34
CA LEU A 2 8.84 10.09 13.80
C LEU A 2 10.34 9.87 14.06
N LEU A 3 11.16 10.89 13.84
CA LEU A 3 12.60 10.81 14.09
C LEU A 3 12.94 10.56 15.56
N ALA A 4 12.13 11.08 16.49
CA ALA A 4 12.32 10.85 17.92
C ALA A 4 12.01 9.40 18.31
N LEU A 5 11.06 8.74 17.64
CA LEU A 5 10.67 7.36 17.92
C LEU A 5 11.62 6.31 17.30
N LYS A 6 12.54 6.73 16.44
CA LYS A 6 13.47 5.81 15.75
C LYS A 6 14.31 4.94 16.69
N ALA A 7 14.62 5.45 17.87
CA ALA A 7 15.51 4.78 18.84
C ALA A 7 14.76 3.90 19.86
N GLU A 8 13.43 3.89 19.87
CA GLU A 8 12.64 3.16 20.86
C GLU A 8 12.28 1.76 20.34
N ALA A 9 12.68 0.73 21.07
CA ALA A 9 12.42 -0.68 20.71
C ALA A 9 10.93 -1.04 20.67
N GLN A 10 10.07 -0.27 21.35
CA GLN A 10 8.63 -0.45 21.43
C GLN A 10 7.87 0.85 21.08
N ALA A 11 8.36 1.58 20.08
CA ALA A 11 7.69 2.80 19.64
C ALA A 11 6.29 2.50 19.14
N PRO A 12 5.26 3.31 19.48
CA PRO A 12 3.94 3.18 18.91
C PRO A 12 4.02 3.37 17.39
N THR A 13 3.20 2.63 16.67
CA THR A 13 3.07 2.82 15.21
C THR A 13 2.55 4.22 14.92
N LEU A 14 3.30 4.98 14.14
CA LEU A 14 2.87 6.25 13.55
C LEU A 14 2.82 6.10 12.04
N TYR A 15 1.67 6.41 11.49
CA TYR A 15 1.43 6.29 10.06
C TYR A 15 0.62 7.49 9.56
N VAL A 16 1.20 8.22 8.64
CA VAL A 16 0.56 9.33 7.93
C VAL A 16 0.31 8.84 6.52
N GLY A 17 -0.95 8.51 6.24
CA GLY A 17 -1.36 7.91 4.97
C GLY A 17 -2.02 8.89 4.03
N SER A 18 -1.96 8.60 2.76
CA SER A 18 -2.71 9.26 1.67
C SER A 18 -2.68 10.79 1.68
N THR A 19 -1.56 11.39 2.07
CA THR A 19 -1.42 12.84 2.10
C THR A 19 -1.19 13.39 0.70
N ASN A 20 -1.92 14.44 0.31
CA ASN A 20 -1.68 15.13 -0.95
C ASN A 20 -0.26 15.70 -0.97
N ILE A 21 0.57 15.25 -1.93
CA ILE A 21 1.98 15.62 -1.94
C ILE A 21 2.20 17.09 -2.26
N ASP A 22 1.37 17.70 -3.08
CA ASP A 22 1.49 19.11 -3.46
C ASP A 22 1.20 20.03 -2.27
N GLN A 23 0.37 19.58 -1.33
CA GLN A 23 0.10 20.29 -0.08
C GLN A 23 1.17 20.03 0.98
N ALA A 24 1.60 18.77 1.14
CA ALA A 24 2.55 18.36 2.17
C ALA A 24 3.99 18.83 1.87
N LEU A 25 4.38 18.82 0.60
CA LEU A 25 5.71 19.16 0.12
C LEU A 25 5.61 20.07 -1.11
N PRO A 26 5.23 21.36 -0.95
CA PRO A 26 5.11 22.29 -2.06
C PRO A 26 6.39 22.36 -2.89
N GLY A 27 6.27 22.23 -4.20
CA GLY A 27 7.40 22.26 -5.13
C GLY A 27 8.11 20.90 -5.32
N PHE A 28 7.80 19.88 -4.54
CA PHE A 28 8.43 18.56 -4.68
C PHE A 28 8.29 18.00 -6.10
N ARG A 29 7.07 18.02 -6.65
CA ARG A 29 6.79 17.46 -7.98
C ARG A 29 7.45 18.20 -9.12
N SER A 30 7.83 19.44 -8.95
CA SER A 30 8.54 20.19 -10.01
C SER A 30 9.92 19.59 -10.32
N ALA A 31 10.55 18.92 -9.33
CA ALA A 31 11.86 18.29 -9.49
C ALA A 31 11.81 16.76 -9.49
N ASN A 32 10.72 16.16 -9.00
CA ASN A 32 10.63 14.71 -8.72
C ASN A 32 9.36 14.07 -9.28
N ASN A 33 8.82 14.57 -10.37
CA ASN A 33 7.60 14.01 -10.95
C ASN A 33 7.91 12.86 -11.90
N ILE A 34 7.05 11.84 -11.87
CA ILE A 34 7.03 10.76 -12.85
C ILE A 34 5.93 11.05 -13.87
N ALA A 35 6.32 11.14 -15.13
CA ALA A 35 5.37 11.29 -16.23
C ALA A 35 4.78 9.90 -16.57
N ILE A 36 3.46 9.77 -16.42
CA ILE A 36 2.72 8.58 -16.86
C ILE A 36 2.00 8.95 -18.16
N PRO A 37 2.34 8.32 -19.30
CA PRO A 37 1.74 8.65 -20.58
C PRO A 37 0.21 8.58 -20.54
N ASN A 38 -0.44 9.61 -21.10
CA ASN A 38 -1.90 9.71 -21.21
C ASN A 38 -2.68 9.69 -19.88
N ALA A 39 -2.01 9.98 -18.75
CA ALA A 39 -2.65 10.02 -17.45
C ALA A 39 -2.26 11.27 -16.65
N GLN A 40 -3.18 11.71 -15.79
CA GLN A 40 -2.91 12.71 -14.76
C GLN A 40 -3.04 12.00 -13.39
N PRO A 41 -1.96 11.38 -12.90
CA PRO A 41 -2.04 10.59 -11.70
C PRO A 41 -2.21 11.45 -10.46
N LEU A 42 -3.02 10.94 -9.53
CA LEU A 42 -3.10 11.45 -8.18
C LEU A 42 -1.86 10.99 -7.42
N ALA A 43 -1.02 11.93 -6.97
CA ALA A 43 0.18 11.62 -6.21
C ALA A 43 -0.08 11.76 -4.70
N ARG A 44 0.18 10.69 -3.94
CA ARG A 44 -0.02 10.64 -2.49
C ARG A 44 1.25 10.22 -1.77
N LEU A 45 1.51 10.87 -0.64
CA LEU A 45 2.64 10.60 0.25
C LEU A 45 2.20 9.74 1.43
N TRP A 46 3.02 8.75 1.76
CA TRP A 46 2.85 7.86 2.90
C TRP A 46 4.14 7.83 3.71
N VAL A 47 4.07 8.23 4.97
CA VAL A 47 5.24 8.27 5.85
C VAL A 47 4.91 7.63 7.18
N GLY A 48 5.79 6.79 7.69
CA GLY A 48 5.60 6.15 8.98
C GLY A 48 6.85 5.48 9.51
N ASN A 49 6.70 4.88 10.67
CA ASN A 49 7.67 3.93 11.21
C ASN A 49 7.26 2.49 10.83
N HIS A 50 7.66 1.49 11.61
CA HIS A 50 7.24 0.11 11.40
C HIS A 50 5.71 0.00 11.33
N SER A 51 5.21 -0.47 10.21
CA SER A 51 3.79 -0.70 10.01
C SER A 51 3.56 -1.92 9.15
N ARG A 52 2.42 -2.57 9.36
CA ARG A 52 1.89 -3.64 8.52
C ARG A 52 0.47 -3.27 8.13
N ILE A 53 0.25 -3.13 6.85
CA ILE A 53 -1.07 -2.84 6.29
C ILE A 53 -1.62 -4.15 5.75
N ALA A 54 -2.77 -4.58 6.27
CA ALA A 54 -3.44 -5.80 5.84
C ALA A 54 -3.68 -5.79 4.33
N ALA A 55 -3.73 -6.97 3.73
CA ALA A 55 -3.97 -7.07 2.30
C ALA A 55 -5.35 -6.51 1.94
N HIS A 56 -5.35 -5.59 1.00
CA HIS A 56 -6.50 -4.90 0.44
C HIS A 56 -6.25 -4.68 -1.06
N PHE A 57 -7.20 -4.11 -1.75
CA PHE A 57 -7.02 -3.69 -3.14
C PHE A 57 -7.43 -2.24 -3.33
N ASP A 58 -6.83 -1.61 -4.32
CA ASP A 58 -7.22 -0.30 -4.82
C ASP A 58 -7.90 -0.45 -6.19
N TYR A 59 -8.92 0.39 -6.48
CA TYR A 59 -9.56 0.39 -7.79
C TYR A 59 -8.65 0.89 -8.91
N PRO A 60 -7.89 1.99 -8.73
CA PRO A 60 -7.01 2.52 -9.76
C PRO A 60 -5.75 1.67 -9.93
N ARG A 61 -5.08 1.87 -11.05
CA ARG A 61 -3.69 1.45 -11.23
C ARG A 61 -2.82 2.24 -10.28
N ASN A 62 -1.76 1.61 -9.81
CA ASN A 62 -0.89 2.15 -8.80
C ASN A 62 0.58 1.93 -9.16
N LEU A 63 1.35 3.02 -9.22
CA LEU A 63 2.80 2.96 -9.23
C LEU A 63 3.29 3.43 -7.86
N ALA A 64 3.79 2.49 -7.05
CA ALA A 64 4.26 2.76 -5.69
C ALA A 64 5.78 2.88 -5.68
N CYS A 65 6.28 4.09 -5.39
CA CYS A 65 7.71 4.43 -5.41
C CYS A 65 8.25 4.53 -3.98
N CYS A 66 9.20 3.69 -3.62
CA CYS A 66 9.90 3.78 -2.35
C CYS A 66 10.88 4.96 -2.38
N VAL A 67 10.71 5.92 -1.47
CA VAL A 67 11.56 7.12 -1.39
C VAL A 67 12.41 7.16 -0.12
N MET A 68 12.06 6.37 0.89
CA MET A 68 12.81 6.30 2.14
C MET A 68 12.58 4.95 2.84
N GLY A 69 13.63 4.38 3.42
CA GLY A 69 13.58 3.09 4.12
C GLY A 69 13.39 1.93 3.16
N GLN A 70 12.91 0.81 3.66
CA GLN A 70 12.63 -0.39 2.86
C GLN A 70 11.19 -0.83 3.08
N ARG A 71 10.54 -1.29 2.02
CA ARG A 71 9.19 -1.84 2.08
C ARG A 71 9.10 -3.18 1.36
N ARG A 72 8.32 -4.07 1.93
CA ARG A 72 7.91 -5.30 1.28
C ARG A 72 6.47 -5.18 0.81
N PHE A 73 6.24 -5.52 -0.43
CA PHE A 73 4.92 -5.71 -1.01
C PHE A 73 4.72 -7.20 -1.24
N THR A 74 3.61 -7.73 -0.76
CA THR A 74 3.11 -9.05 -1.13
C THR A 74 1.82 -8.84 -1.89
N VAL A 75 1.82 -9.21 -3.17
CA VAL A 75 0.70 -8.95 -4.07
C VAL A 75 0.08 -10.24 -4.59
N PHE A 76 -1.23 -10.20 -4.80
CA PHE A 76 -2.01 -11.35 -5.25
C PHE A 76 -2.93 -10.92 -6.39
N PRO A 77 -3.12 -11.79 -7.40
CA PRO A 77 -4.06 -11.51 -8.47
C PRO A 77 -5.51 -11.44 -7.95
N PRO A 78 -6.40 -10.69 -8.63
CA PRO A 78 -7.78 -10.47 -8.19
C PRO A 78 -8.61 -11.74 -8.02
N ASP A 79 -8.31 -12.79 -8.78
CA ASP A 79 -9.01 -14.07 -8.71
C ASP A 79 -8.77 -14.85 -7.40
N GLN A 80 -7.81 -14.39 -6.58
CA GLN A 80 -7.54 -14.99 -5.26
C GLN A 80 -8.46 -14.44 -4.16
N VAL A 81 -9.47 -13.65 -4.48
CA VAL A 81 -10.37 -13.00 -3.50
C VAL A 81 -11.00 -13.99 -2.50
N GLU A 82 -11.44 -15.17 -2.96
CA GLU A 82 -12.02 -16.19 -2.08
C GLU A 82 -10.99 -16.84 -1.16
N ASN A 83 -9.74 -16.92 -1.61
CA ASN A 83 -8.63 -17.54 -0.88
C ASN A 83 -7.99 -16.58 0.12
N LEU A 84 -8.27 -15.27 -0.01
CA LEU A 84 -7.79 -14.21 0.89
C LEU A 84 -8.75 -13.98 2.08
N TYR A 85 -9.88 -14.65 2.15
CA TYR A 85 -10.85 -14.53 3.26
C TYR A 85 -11.17 -13.08 3.59
N VAL A 86 -11.82 -12.43 2.67
CA VAL A 86 -12.17 -11.00 2.76
C VAL A 86 -13.11 -10.77 3.92
N GLY A 87 -12.76 -9.81 4.76
CA GLY A 87 -13.56 -9.38 5.90
C GLY A 87 -14.75 -8.50 5.51
N PRO A 88 -15.44 -7.94 6.51
CA PRO A 88 -16.55 -7.02 6.29
C PRO A 88 -16.16 -5.85 5.39
N TRP A 89 -17.11 -5.37 4.59
CA TRP A 89 -16.93 -4.26 3.66
C TRP A 89 -17.01 -2.89 4.33
N ASP A 90 -17.31 -2.85 5.59
CA ASP A 90 -17.41 -1.66 6.42
C ASP A 90 -16.45 -1.75 7.61
N LEU A 91 -16.32 -0.67 8.35
CA LEU A 91 -15.54 -0.59 9.58
C LEU A 91 -14.01 -0.76 9.42
N THR A 92 -13.48 -0.58 8.23
CA THR A 92 -12.03 -0.51 8.05
C THR A 92 -11.53 0.94 8.05
N PRO A 93 -10.30 1.22 8.50
CA PRO A 93 -9.77 2.60 8.56
C PRO A 93 -9.79 3.34 7.23
N ALA A 94 -9.68 2.62 6.12
CA ALA A 94 -9.67 3.19 4.76
C ALA A 94 -10.98 2.97 4.00
N GLY A 95 -12.00 2.36 4.64
CA GLY A 95 -13.28 2.05 4.00
C GLY A 95 -13.21 0.95 2.94
N GLN A 96 -12.09 0.24 2.83
CA GLN A 96 -11.89 -0.86 1.89
C GLN A 96 -11.91 -2.20 2.61
N PRO A 97 -12.41 -3.27 1.97
CA PRO A 97 -12.34 -4.61 2.53
C PRO A 97 -10.87 -5.07 2.62
N ILE A 98 -10.56 -5.75 3.70
CA ILE A 98 -9.23 -6.31 3.95
C ILE A 98 -9.31 -7.82 4.10
N SER A 99 -8.21 -8.51 3.83
CA SER A 99 -8.05 -9.91 4.18
C SER A 99 -8.05 -10.09 5.71
N LEU A 100 -8.74 -11.11 6.19
CA LEU A 100 -8.73 -11.51 7.61
C LEU A 100 -7.48 -12.32 7.99
N VAL A 101 -6.69 -12.75 7.02
CA VAL A 101 -5.50 -13.56 7.25
C VAL A 101 -4.35 -12.69 7.73
N ASP A 102 -3.76 -13.01 8.88
CA ASP A 102 -2.44 -12.48 9.23
C ASP A 102 -1.38 -13.18 8.36
N MET A 103 -0.93 -12.50 7.32
CA MET A 103 0.03 -13.06 6.37
C MET A 103 1.43 -13.29 6.96
N HIS A 104 1.71 -12.72 8.12
CA HIS A 104 2.97 -12.94 8.81
C HIS A 104 2.97 -14.26 9.61
N GLN A 105 1.80 -14.64 10.13
CA GLN A 105 1.59 -15.86 10.89
C GLN A 105 0.23 -16.45 10.53
N PRO A 106 0.06 -16.99 9.30
CA PRO A 106 -1.22 -17.47 8.84
C PRO A 106 -1.69 -18.71 9.60
N ASP A 107 -2.90 -18.63 10.14
CA ASP A 107 -3.59 -19.77 10.72
C ASP A 107 -4.26 -20.58 9.61
N LEU A 108 -3.60 -21.64 9.14
CA LEU A 108 -4.09 -22.47 8.06
C LEU A 108 -5.21 -23.43 8.50
N ASP A 109 -5.41 -23.65 9.80
CA ASP A 109 -6.56 -24.40 10.31
C ASP A 109 -7.83 -23.55 10.18
N GLN A 110 -7.75 -22.26 10.47
CA GLN A 110 -8.83 -21.30 10.30
C GLN A 110 -9.01 -20.86 8.83
N PHE A 111 -7.92 -20.71 8.09
CA PHE A 111 -7.89 -20.18 6.72
C PHE A 111 -7.23 -21.15 5.72
N PRO A 112 -7.74 -22.39 5.55
CA PRO A 112 -7.05 -23.42 4.77
C PRO A 112 -6.81 -23.08 3.30
N ARG A 113 -7.71 -22.31 2.65
CA ARG A 113 -7.53 -21.90 1.26
C ARG A 113 -6.44 -20.85 1.07
N PHE A 114 -5.98 -20.18 2.15
CA PHE A 114 -4.92 -19.17 2.04
C PHE A 114 -3.63 -19.75 1.42
N SER A 115 -3.35 -21.03 1.62
CA SER A 115 -2.23 -21.71 0.97
C SER A 115 -2.27 -21.59 -0.57
N GLN A 116 -3.47 -21.56 -1.17
CA GLN A 116 -3.64 -21.39 -2.61
C GLN A 116 -3.35 -19.96 -3.04
N ALA A 117 -3.81 -18.96 -2.27
CA ALA A 117 -3.46 -17.56 -2.51
C ALA A 117 -1.94 -17.36 -2.37
N TRP A 118 -1.34 -17.92 -1.34
CA TRP A 118 0.10 -17.81 -1.10
C TRP A 118 0.94 -18.38 -2.24
N ALA A 119 0.50 -19.49 -2.85
CA ALA A 119 1.16 -20.09 -4.00
C ALA A 119 1.15 -19.19 -5.26
N GLN A 120 0.25 -18.21 -5.32
CA GLN A 120 0.16 -17.22 -6.41
C GLN A 120 0.72 -15.85 -6.01
N ALA A 121 1.20 -15.72 -4.78
CA ALA A 121 1.76 -14.47 -4.29
C ALA A 121 3.03 -14.09 -5.02
N GLN A 122 3.19 -12.78 -5.28
CA GLN A 122 4.45 -12.21 -5.73
C GLN A 122 4.96 -11.27 -4.65
N VAL A 123 6.23 -11.36 -4.32
CA VAL A 123 6.85 -10.56 -3.27
C VAL A 123 7.93 -9.67 -3.86
N ALA A 124 7.89 -8.38 -3.53
CA ALA A 124 8.90 -7.42 -3.90
C ALA A 124 9.38 -6.64 -2.67
N GLU A 125 10.68 -6.57 -2.47
CA GLU A 125 11.30 -5.68 -1.50
C GLU A 125 11.87 -4.47 -2.22
N LEU A 126 11.42 -3.29 -1.83
CA LEU A 126 11.77 -2.03 -2.45
C LEU A 126 12.72 -1.23 -1.56
N ASN A 127 13.83 -0.80 -2.13
CA ASN A 127 14.74 0.19 -1.58
C ASN A 127 14.41 1.60 -2.10
N PRO A 128 14.93 2.67 -1.52
CA PRO A 128 14.79 4.00 -2.07
C PRO A 128 15.26 4.07 -3.53
N GLY A 129 14.37 4.51 -4.42
CA GLY A 129 14.57 4.54 -5.86
C GLY A 129 13.87 3.41 -6.61
N ASP A 130 13.46 2.34 -5.92
CA ASP A 130 12.68 1.26 -6.54
C ASP A 130 11.19 1.61 -6.59
N ALA A 131 10.49 1.01 -7.55
CA ALA A 131 9.05 1.14 -7.68
C ALA A 131 8.40 -0.19 -8.08
N ILE A 132 7.16 -0.39 -7.63
CA ILE A 132 6.31 -1.49 -8.06
C ILE A 132 5.09 -0.94 -8.79
N TYR A 133 4.77 -1.52 -9.94
CA TYR A 133 3.52 -1.28 -10.63
C TYR A 133 2.50 -2.36 -10.25
N MET A 134 1.33 -1.93 -9.80
CA MET A 134 0.19 -2.80 -9.48
C MET A 134 -0.98 -2.42 -10.38
N PRO A 135 -1.49 -3.36 -11.18
CA PRO A 135 -2.75 -3.16 -11.90
C PRO A 135 -3.89 -2.89 -10.91
N GLY A 136 -4.94 -2.20 -11.34
CA GLY A 136 -6.11 -2.01 -10.50
C GLY A 136 -6.69 -3.35 -10.01
N MET A 137 -7.29 -3.35 -8.83
CA MET A 137 -7.90 -4.52 -8.19
C MET A 137 -6.93 -5.61 -7.73
N TRP A 138 -5.62 -5.45 -7.89
CA TRP A 138 -4.66 -6.38 -7.32
C TRP A 138 -4.59 -6.22 -5.81
N TRP A 139 -4.72 -7.33 -5.10
CA TRP A 139 -4.58 -7.38 -3.65
C TRP A 139 -3.12 -7.13 -3.28
N HIS A 140 -2.92 -6.34 -2.25
CA HIS A 140 -1.56 -6.09 -1.77
C HIS A 140 -1.52 -5.85 -0.25
N GLN A 141 -0.57 -6.52 0.38
CA GLN A 141 -0.11 -6.24 1.74
C GLN A 141 1.15 -5.39 1.64
N VAL A 142 1.30 -4.42 2.54
CA VAL A 142 2.50 -3.58 2.61
C VAL A 142 3.10 -3.61 3.99
N GLU A 143 4.38 -3.94 4.06
CA GLU A 143 5.15 -3.98 5.30
C GLU A 143 6.31 -2.99 5.24
N SER A 144 6.46 -2.19 6.29
CA SER A 144 7.60 -1.30 6.48
C SER A 144 8.72 -2.05 7.18
N LEU A 145 9.87 -2.22 6.52
CA LEU A 145 11.01 -2.99 7.04
C LEU A 145 12.04 -2.14 7.79
N SER A 146 11.99 -0.82 7.64
CA SER A 146 12.91 0.13 8.29
C SER A 146 12.21 0.92 9.38
N ALA A 147 12.98 1.50 10.31
CA ALA A 147 12.46 2.31 11.40
C ALA A 147 11.73 3.58 10.94
N ILE A 148 12.04 4.09 9.75
CA ILE A 148 11.34 5.20 9.09
C ILE A 148 11.21 4.85 7.63
N ASN A 149 10.01 5.04 7.08
CA ASN A 149 9.65 4.68 5.73
C ASN A 149 8.89 5.82 5.05
N GLY A 150 9.15 6.00 3.77
CA GLY A 150 8.45 6.94 2.90
C GLY A 150 8.13 6.29 1.56
N LEU A 151 6.90 6.50 1.09
CA LEU A 151 6.40 6.00 -0.19
C LEU A 151 5.62 7.10 -0.88
N ILE A 152 5.71 7.16 -2.20
CA ILE A 152 4.86 8.01 -3.03
C ILE A 152 4.12 7.11 -4.01
N ASN A 153 2.80 7.17 -3.97
CA ASN A 153 1.94 6.49 -4.94
C ASN A 153 1.51 7.45 -6.02
N TYR A 154 1.45 6.93 -7.23
CA TYR A 154 0.79 7.54 -8.37
C TYR A 154 -0.38 6.65 -8.76
N TRP A 155 -1.60 7.16 -8.58
CA TRP A 155 -2.84 6.46 -8.91
C TRP A 155 -3.52 7.06 -10.14
N TRP A 156 -3.95 6.23 -11.07
CA TRP A 156 -4.70 6.66 -12.25
C TRP A 156 -5.64 5.57 -12.75
N SER A 157 -6.69 6.01 -13.46
CA SER A 157 -7.62 5.15 -14.19
C SER A 157 -7.65 5.57 -15.66
N GLU A 158 -7.95 4.63 -16.55
CA GLU A 158 -8.13 4.92 -17.98
C GLU A 158 -9.50 5.56 -18.27
N THR A 159 -10.49 5.23 -17.44
CA THR A 159 -11.81 5.83 -17.49
C THR A 159 -11.98 6.83 -16.35
N PRO A 160 -12.67 7.96 -16.55
CA PRO A 160 -13.06 8.83 -15.46
C PRO A 160 -13.84 7.99 -14.44
N THR A 161 -13.33 7.89 -13.22
CA THR A 161 -14.03 7.19 -12.15
C THR A 161 -15.26 8.00 -11.78
N VAL A 162 -16.43 7.39 -11.92
CA VAL A 162 -17.72 7.96 -11.47
C VAL A 162 -17.77 7.97 -9.94
N PHE A 163 -16.89 7.21 -9.31
CA PHE A 163 -16.72 7.15 -7.86
C PHE A 163 -15.53 8.02 -7.50
N GLY A 164 -15.74 8.97 -6.60
CA GLY A 164 -14.68 9.78 -6.03
C GLY A 164 -13.53 8.90 -5.55
N ALA A 165 -12.32 9.44 -5.53
CA ALA A 165 -11.20 8.72 -4.94
C ALA A 165 -11.59 8.28 -3.53
N PRO A 166 -11.26 7.04 -3.12
CA PRO A 166 -11.42 6.69 -1.72
C PRO A 166 -10.65 7.71 -0.90
N MET A 167 -11.33 8.41 -0.03
CA MET A 167 -10.81 9.46 0.84
C MET A 167 -10.37 10.76 0.10
N ASP A 168 -11.33 11.56 -0.31
CA ASP A 168 -11.19 13.01 -0.31
C ASP A 168 -11.45 13.57 1.07
#